data_2aae8d6ff87979981039a5bd44b59951
#
_entry.id   2aae8d6ff87979981039a5bd44b59951
#
_cell.length_a   1.000
_cell.length_b   1.000
_cell.length_c   1.000
_cell.angle_alpha   90.00
_cell.angle_beta   90.00
_cell.angle_gamma   90.00
#
_symmetry.space_group_name_H-M   'P 1'
#
loop_
_entity.id
_entity.type
_entity.pdbx_description
1 polymer ?
#
loop_
_entity_poly.entity_id
_entity_poly.type
_entity_poly.pdbx_seq_one_letter_code
_entity_poly.pdbx_strand_id
1 'polypeptide(L)'
;MNHINVIEKYQEHRTAVHNLLSSILSCFANEKMFDQNEKELVDQLDSLCNYYPFVSLLYLLDANGKQMGTNIYSKKFKNVRKAGQGIDRSKQPYYKMAIASDSIVVTEPYLSSIRRELCLSVSNKINRADGSIRGIIVLDVDLATIIDFLTGNSRRVHFDPYFKTIYSIIVIGFFSVALLLLYLAIKECWTVLQTLINGHADKLLPFGVVIYLTLALAIFDLGKTTLEEEVLLYKDILRHSSTRRTITRFIAAIIISVSIEALLMIFKSALQESGENIIQAVWIILAAGFLLLCMAIYVYLGSKAEVALMNQKNNKDL
;
A
#
# COMPACT_ATOMS: atom_id res chain seq x y z
N MET A 1 -2.33 -5.73 5.88
CA MET A 1 -2.21 -4.28 6.14
C MET A 1 -1.82 -4.09 7.60
N ASN A 2 -0.85 -3.22 7.92
CA ASN A 2 -0.47 -3.02 9.32
C ASN A 2 -1.57 -2.22 10.02
N HIS A 3 -2.06 -2.66 11.18
CA HIS A 3 -3.17 -2.03 11.91
C HIS A 3 -2.95 -0.52 12.17
N ILE A 4 -1.70 -0.10 12.35
CA ILE A 4 -1.33 1.31 12.58
C ILE A 4 -1.69 2.18 11.37
N ASN A 5 -1.35 1.74 10.16
CA ASN A 5 -1.66 2.48 8.93
C ASN A 5 -3.17 2.58 8.66
N VAL A 6 -3.94 1.56 9.07
CA VAL A 6 -5.42 1.56 8.92
C VAL A 6 -6.04 2.60 9.85
N ILE A 7 -5.55 2.69 11.09
CA ILE A 7 -6.05 3.67 12.08
C ILE A 7 -5.68 5.10 11.66
N GLU A 8 -4.46 5.34 11.16
CA GLU A 8 -4.03 6.65 10.68
C GLU A 8 -4.92 7.14 9.53
N LYS A 9 -5.19 6.27 8.54
CA LYS A 9 -6.10 6.58 7.43
C LYS A 9 -7.55 6.78 7.88
N TYR A 10 -8.01 6.02 8.85
CA TYR A 10 -9.32 6.24 9.43
C TYR A 10 -9.44 7.64 10.03
N GLN A 11 -8.45 8.09 10.78
CA GLN A 11 -8.47 9.45 11.34
C GLN A 11 -8.52 10.52 10.25
N GLU A 12 -7.78 10.32 9.15
CA GLU A 12 -7.82 11.24 8.00
C GLU A 12 -9.19 11.30 7.31
N HIS A 13 -9.89 10.15 7.20
CA HIS A 13 -11.17 10.05 6.50
C HIS A 13 -12.37 9.85 7.44
N ARG A 14 -12.20 10.08 8.74
CA ARG A 14 -13.21 9.81 9.77
C ARG A 14 -14.60 10.36 9.44
N THR A 15 -14.67 11.64 9.08
CA THR A 15 -15.94 12.29 8.75
C THR A 15 -16.62 11.65 7.54
N ALA A 16 -15.86 11.33 6.49
CA ALA A 16 -16.38 10.67 5.30
C ALA A 16 -16.89 9.25 5.59
N VAL A 17 -16.14 8.48 6.41
CA VAL A 17 -16.54 7.15 6.88
C VAL A 17 -17.85 7.23 7.66
N HIS A 18 -17.93 8.13 8.66
CA HIS A 18 -19.13 8.28 9.49
C HIS A 18 -20.35 8.69 8.68
N ASN A 19 -20.22 9.67 7.76
CA ASN A 19 -21.31 10.12 6.90
C ASN A 19 -21.79 9.00 5.98
N LEU A 20 -20.88 8.25 5.36
CA LEU A 20 -21.23 7.13 4.49
C LEU A 20 -21.98 6.05 5.26
N LEU A 21 -21.46 5.62 6.42
CA LEU A 21 -22.07 4.57 7.24
C LEU A 21 -23.45 4.99 7.78
N SER A 22 -23.58 6.24 8.22
CA SER A 22 -24.85 6.78 8.67
C SER A 22 -25.88 6.82 7.54
N SER A 23 -25.47 7.24 6.33
CA SER A 23 -26.33 7.23 5.15
C SER A 23 -26.79 5.81 4.78
N ILE A 24 -25.89 4.83 4.79
CA ILE A 24 -26.22 3.43 4.49
C ILE A 24 -27.24 2.90 5.49
N LEU A 25 -27.00 3.07 6.80
CA LEU A 25 -27.87 2.54 7.80
C LEU A 25 -29.22 3.25 7.83
N SER A 26 -29.28 4.55 7.55
CA SER A 26 -30.56 5.30 7.46
C SER A 26 -31.48 4.80 6.34
N CYS A 27 -30.90 4.39 5.21
CA CYS A 27 -31.65 3.82 4.09
C CYS A 27 -32.02 2.36 4.31
N PHE A 28 -31.22 1.62 5.05
CA PHE A 28 -31.35 0.18 5.23
C PHE A 28 -32.22 -0.19 6.43
N ALA A 29 -32.05 0.53 7.56
CA ALA A 29 -32.71 0.21 8.82
C ALA A 29 -34.19 0.59 8.81
N ASN A 30 -35.04 -0.39 9.08
CA ASN A 30 -36.48 -0.18 9.22
C ASN A 30 -37.09 -1.12 10.29
N GLU A 31 -38.25 -0.76 10.82
CA GLU A 31 -38.95 -1.54 11.87
C GLU A 31 -39.29 -2.96 11.43
N LYS A 32 -39.59 -3.17 10.14
CA LYS A 32 -39.99 -4.48 9.59
C LYS A 32 -38.87 -5.54 9.72
N MET A 33 -37.61 -5.12 9.86
CA MET A 33 -36.52 -6.07 10.04
C MET A 33 -36.63 -6.91 11.30
N PHE A 34 -37.31 -6.43 12.33
CA PHE A 34 -37.51 -7.17 13.57
C PHE A 34 -38.53 -8.29 13.45
N ASP A 35 -39.35 -8.28 12.40
CA ASP A 35 -40.40 -9.27 12.14
C ASP A 35 -40.03 -10.22 10.97
N GLN A 36 -38.87 -10.03 10.35
CA GLN A 36 -38.39 -10.80 9.22
C GLN A 36 -37.70 -12.09 9.66
N ASN A 37 -37.75 -13.08 8.77
CA ASN A 37 -37.04 -14.34 8.93
C ASN A 37 -35.55 -14.18 8.66
N GLU A 38 -34.72 -15.06 9.25
CA GLU A 38 -33.23 -15.04 9.04
C GLU A 38 -32.85 -15.04 7.56
N LYS A 39 -33.58 -15.79 6.71
CA LYS A 39 -33.31 -15.87 5.27
C LYS A 39 -33.51 -14.53 4.57
N GLU A 40 -34.56 -13.81 4.88
CA GLU A 40 -34.88 -12.50 4.32
C GLU A 40 -33.78 -11.46 4.72
N LEU A 41 -33.38 -11.49 5.98
CA LEU A 41 -32.31 -10.63 6.48
C LEU A 41 -30.95 -10.94 5.81
N VAL A 42 -30.65 -12.23 5.56
CA VAL A 42 -29.45 -12.63 4.80
C VAL A 42 -29.51 -12.11 3.37
N ASP A 43 -30.63 -12.23 2.68
CA ASP A 43 -30.77 -11.76 1.29
C ASP A 43 -30.66 -10.23 1.21
N GLN A 44 -31.22 -9.50 2.19
CA GLN A 44 -31.06 -8.05 2.29
C GLN A 44 -29.61 -7.65 2.56
N LEU A 45 -28.93 -8.34 3.49
CA LEU A 45 -27.53 -8.09 3.78
C LEU A 45 -26.66 -8.37 2.55
N ASP A 46 -26.91 -9.47 1.83
CA ASP A 46 -26.17 -9.80 0.61
C ASP A 46 -26.34 -8.74 -0.48
N SER A 47 -27.57 -8.23 -0.64
CA SER A 47 -27.85 -7.12 -1.56
C SER A 47 -27.05 -5.88 -1.18
N LEU A 48 -26.97 -5.55 0.11
CA LEU A 48 -26.18 -4.44 0.63
C LEU A 48 -24.68 -4.67 0.39
N CYS A 49 -24.18 -5.87 0.63
CA CYS A 49 -22.76 -6.21 0.45
C CYS A 49 -22.29 -6.20 -1.02
N ASN A 50 -23.20 -6.35 -1.99
CA ASN A 50 -22.88 -6.22 -3.40
C ASN A 50 -22.45 -4.77 -3.75
N TYR A 51 -23.08 -3.79 -3.12
CA TYR A 51 -22.74 -2.36 -3.31
C TYR A 51 -21.67 -1.89 -2.33
N TYR A 52 -21.67 -2.43 -1.10
CA TYR A 52 -20.81 -2.03 0.01
C TYR A 52 -20.05 -3.23 0.57
N PRO A 53 -18.96 -3.65 -0.07
CA PRO A 53 -18.24 -4.89 0.25
C PRO A 53 -17.57 -4.91 1.63
N PHE A 54 -17.51 -3.77 2.31
CA PHE A 54 -17.00 -3.61 3.66
C PHE A 54 -17.99 -4.01 4.75
N VAL A 55 -19.27 -4.16 4.42
CA VAL A 55 -20.29 -4.65 5.37
C VAL A 55 -20.09 -6.13 5.61
N SER A 56 -20.00 -6.52 6.89
CA SER A 56 -19.62 -7.90 7.26
C SER A 56 -20.65 -8.65 8.05
N LEU A 57 -21.36 -7.98 8.95
CA LEU A 57 -22.23 -8.61 9.93
C LEU A 57 -23.41 -7.69 10.27
N LEU A 58 -24.60 -8.29 10.39
CA LEU A 58 -25.82 -7.64 10.87
C LEU A 58 -26.37 -8.42 12.04
N TYR A 59 -26.85 -7.74 13.07
CA TYR A 59 -27.63 -8.33 14.15
C TYR A 59 -28.60 -7.33 14.77
N LEU A 60 -29.64 -7.86 15.38
CA LEU A 60 -30.72 -7.10 15.99
C LEU A 60 -30.66 -7.25 17.50
N LEU A 61 -30.89 -6.18 18.23
CA LEU A 61 -31.00 -6.18 19.69
C LEU A 61 -32.41 -5.74 20.11
N ASP A 62 -32.90 -6.29 21.19
CA ASP A 62 -34.12 -5.80 21.84
C ASP A 62 -33.85 -4.50 22.60
N ALA A 63 -34.89 -3.90 23.18
CA ALA A 63 -34.80 -2.67 23.95
C ALA A 63 -33.85 -2.77 25.16
N ASN A 64 -33.59 -3.99 25.68
CA ASN A 64 -32.71 -4.26 26.83
C ASN A 64 -31.26 -4.59 26.40
N GLY A 65 -30.96 -4.62 25.11
CA GLY A 65 -29.64 -4.97 24.58
C GLY A 65 -29.37 -6.45 24.44
N LYS A 66 -30.39 -7.30 24.54
CA LYS A 66 -30.28 -8.72 24.30
C LYS A 66 -30.42 -9.02 22.82
N GLN A 67 -29.52 -9.85 22.27
CA GLN A 67 -29.53 -10.14 20.83
C GLN A 67 -30.75 -11.02 20.44
N MET A 68 -31.49 -10.53 19.45
CA MET A 68 -32.64 -11.22 18.85
C MET A 68 -32.12 -12.02 17.63
N GLY A 69 -32.19 -13.35 17.73
CA GLY A 69 -31.70 -14.20 16.64
C GLY A 69 -30.19 -14.36 16.55
N THR A 70 -29.75 -15.03 15.51
CA THR A 70 -28.34 -15.32 15.26
C THR A 70 -27.62 -14.14 14.58
N ASN A 71 -26.31 -14.17 14.59
CA ASN A 71 -25.52 -13.27 13.76
C ASN A 71 -25.76 -13.56 12.27
N ILE A 72 -26.08 -12.53 11.50
CA ILE A 72 -26.36 -12.62 10.06
C ILE A 72 -25.10 -12.17 9.33
N TYR A 73 -24.48 -13.11 8.59
CA TYR A 73 -23.28 -12.87 7.81
C TYR A 73 -23.59 -12.83 6.33
N SER A 74 -22.88 -12.01 5.59
CA SER A 74 -22.87 -12.07 4.13
C SER A 74 -22.43 -13.46 3.63
N LYS A 75 -22.90 -13.87 2.45
CA LYS A 75 -22.54 -15.15 1.81
C LYS A 75 -21.02 -15.34 1.62
N LYS A 76 -20.25 -14.26 1.60
CA LYS A 76 -18.78 -14.31 1.61
C LYS A 76 -18.19 -14.97 2.87
N PHE A 77 -18.94 -14.98 3.98
CA PHE A 77 -18.50 -15.45 5.29
C PHE A 77 -19.22 -16.71 5.76
N LYS A 78 -19.59 -17.60 4.84
CA LYS A 78 -20.40 -18.83 5.10
C LYS A 78 -19.85 -19.77 6.17
N ASN A 79 -18.56 -19.70 6.50
CA ASN A 79 -17.91 -20.63 7.45
C ASN A 79 -17.80 -20.09 8.88
N VAL A 80 -18.46 -18.99 9.22
CA VAL A 80 -18.43 -18.44 10.59
C VAL A 80 -19.58 -19.06 11.39
N ARG A 81 -19.29 -19.48 12.64
CA ARG A 81 -20.31 -20.05 13.53
C ARG A 81 -21.48 -19.09 13.68
N LYS A 82 -22.68 -19.54 13.36
CA LYS A 82 -23.93 -18.87 13.71
C LYS A 82 -24.09 -18.91 15.24
N ALA A 83 -23.69 -17.81 15.87
CA ALA A 83 -23.79 -17.60 17.31
C ALA A 83 -24.46 -16.25 17.56
N GLY A 84 -24.85 -15.98 18.78
CA GLY A 84 -25.30 -14.65 19.18
C GLY A 84 -26.68 -14.59 19.81
N GLN A 85 -27.59 -15.47 19.46
CA GLN A 85 -28.94 -15.44 20.01
C GLN A 85 -28.93 -15.46 21.54
N GLY A 86 -29.63 -14.49 22.13
CA GLY A 86 -29.77 -14.35 23.57
C GLY A 86 -28.55 -13.77 24.30
N ILE A 87 -27.45 -13.43 23.60
CA ILE A 87 -26.30 -12.79 24.23
C ILE A 87 -26.69 -11.38 24.70
N ASP A 88 -26.34 -11.05 25.93
CA ASP A 88 -26.45 -9.71 26.48
C ASP A 88 -25.33 -8.81 25.96
N ARG A 89 -25.71 -7.77 25.20
CA ARG A 89 -24.83 -6.78 24.60
C ARG A 89 -25.05 -5.37 25.16
N SER A 90 -25.81 -5.25 26.25
CA SER A 90 -26.14 -3.97 26.89
C SER A 90 -24.92 -3.18 27.36
N LYS A 91 -23.80 -3.86 27.62
CA LYS A 91 -22.53 -3.23 28.04
C LYS A 91 -21.70 -2.71 26.89
N GLN A 92 -22.03 -3.07 25.64
CA GLN A 92 -21.24 -2.72 24.46
C GLN A 92 -21.38 -1.24 24.06
N PRO A 93 -20.32 -0.60 23.53
CA PRO A 93 -20.34 0.80 23.16
C PRO A 93 -21.46 1.16 22.17
N TYR A 94 -21.67 0.35 21.12
CA TYR A 94 -22.67 0.59 20.10
C TYR A 94 -24.11 0.59 20.67
N TYR A 95 -24.40 -0.22 21.70
CA TYR A 95 -25.70 -0.21 22.37
C TYR A 95 -25.87 1.03 23.22
N LYS A 96 -24.88 1.34 24.09
CA LYS A 96 -24.93 2.50 24.98
C LYS A 96 -25.07 3.81 24.22
N MET A 97 -24.32 3.97 23.14
CA MET A 97 -24.38 5.14 22.28
C MET A 97 -25.73 5.25 21.56
N ALA A 98 -26.29 4.14 21.06
CA ALA A 98 -27.58 4.13 20.37
C ALA A 98 -28.74 4.48 21.31
N ILE A 99 -28.73 4.00 22.55
CA ILE A 99 -29.77 4.37 23.55
C ILE A 99 -29.69 5.86 23.93
N ALA A 100 -28.48 6.39 24.05
CA ALA A 100 -28.25 7.78 24.45
C ALA A 100 -28.50 8.80 23.32
N SER A 101 -28.64 8.36 22.08
CA SER A 101 -28.79 9.22 20.91
C SER A 101 -30.06 8.89 20.12
N ASP A 102 -30.66 9.91 19.51
CA ASP A 102 -31.75 9.73 18.54
C ASP A 102 -31.25 9.67 17.11
N SER A 103 -29.95 9.78 16.92
CA SER A 103 -29.28 9.66 15.61
C SER A 103 -28.51 8.37 15.49
N ILE A 104 -28.17 7.98 14.27
CA ILE A 104 -27.28 6.86 13.98
C ILE A 104 -25.92 7.13 14.59
N VAL A 105 -25.35 6.16 15.28
CA VAL A 105 -24.06 6.26 15.95
C VAL A 105 -23.06 5.28 15.36
N VAL A 106 -21.80 5.73 15.28
CA VAL A 106 -20.67 4.93 14.79
C VAL A 106 -19.65 4.85 15.91
N THR A 107 -19.19 3.65 16.25
CA THR A 107 -18.17 3.45 17.28
C THR A 107 -16.79 3.87 16.79
N GLU A 108 -15.86 4.07 17.73
CA GLU A 108 -14.44 4.08 17.40
C GLU A 108 -13.98 2.69 16.94
N PRO A 109 -12.86 2.59 16.18
CA PRO A 109 -12.31 1.32 15.75
C PRO A 109 -11.96 0.40 16.93
N TYR A 110 -12.37 -0.86 16.82
CA TYR A 110 -12.03 -1.89 17.79
C TYR A 110 -11.72 -3.23 17.10
N LEU A 111 -11.07 -4.15 17.83
CA LEU A 111 -10.80 -5.49 17.32
C LEU A 111 -12.04 -6.37 17.47
N SER A 112 -12.53 -6.89 16.35
CA SER A 112 -13.62 -7.89 16.35
C SER A 112 -13.20 -9.13 17.13
N SER A 113 -14.00 -9.52 18.12
CA SER A 113 -13.79 -10.75 18.91
C SER A 113 -13.90 -12.02 18.06
N ILE A 114 -14.57 -11.95 16.90
CA ILE A 114 -14.82 -13.10 16.02
C ILE A 114 -13.71 -13.21 14.96
N ARG A 115 -13.34 -12.09 14.31
CA ARG A 115 -12.42 -12.07 13.17
C ARG A 115 -11.02 -11.61 13.49
N ARG A 116 -10.79 -11.01 14.65
CA ARG A 116 -9.53 -10.37 15.05
C ARG A 116 -9.03 -9.30 14.08
N GLU A 117 -9.95 -8.68 13.35
CA GLU A 117 -9.72 -7.58 12.42
C GLU A 117 -10.28 -6.30 13.02
N LEU A 118 -9.74 -5.14 12.60
CA LEU A 118 -10.27 -3.84 13.02
C LEU A 118 -11.64 -3.62 12.36
N CYS A 119 -12.64 -3.32 13.17
CA CYS A 119 -13.99 -3.05 12.71
C CYS A 119 -14.58 -1.81 13.37
N LEU A 120 -15.64 -1.30 12.75
CA LEU A 120 -16.56 -0.30 13.30
C LEU A 120 -17.93 -0.92 13.42
N SER A 121 -18.68 -0.57 14.46
CA SER A 121 -20.11 -0.85 14.54
C SER A 121 -20.90 0.42 14.32
N VAL A 122 -21.88 0.32 13.44
CA VAL A 122 -22.88 1.36 13.23
C VAL A 122 -24.20 0.89 13.80
N SER A 123 -24.85 1.70 14.61
CA SER A 123 -26.11 1.31 15.24
C SER A 123 -27.17 2.40 15.15
N ASN A 124 -28.41 1.94 15.01
CA ASN A 124 -29.59 2.79 14.93
C ASN A 124 -30.68 2.28 15.87
N LYS A 125 -31.20 3.15 16.72
CA LYS A 125 -32.35 2.89 17.56
C LYS A 125 -33.64 3.03 16.71
N ILE A 126 -34.47 2.02 16.73
CA ILE A 126 -35.75 2.01 16.03
C ILE A 126 -36.88 2.12 17.06
N ASN A 127 -37.70 3.14 16.89
CA ASN A 127 -38.87 3.36 17.74
C ASN A 127 -40.12 2.86 17.03
N ARG A 128 -41.09 2.38 17.82
CA ARG A 128 -42.46 2.08 17.37
C ARG A 128 -43.27 3.35 17.18
N ALA A 129 -44.40 3.23 16.55
CA ALA A 129 -45.35 4.34 16.36
C ALA A 129 -45.83 4.94 17.70
N ASP A 130 -45.80 4.20 18.79
CA ASP A 130 -46.17 4.66 20.14
C ASP A 130 -45.03 5.38 20.87
N GLY A 131 -43.86 5.54 20.21
CA GLY A 131 -42.67 6.15 20.78
C GLY A 131 -41.82 5.21 21.63
N SER A 132 -42.25 3.99 21.90
CA SER A 132 -41.42 2.99 22.61
C SER A 132 -40.31 2.45 21.74
N ILE A 133 -39.18 2.05 22.34
CA ILE A 133 -38.08 1.46 21.62
C ILE A 133 -38.44 0.05 21.16
N ARG A 134 -38.45 -0.21 19.84
CA ARG A 134 -38.59 -1.54 19.26
C ARG A 134 -37.35 -2.38 19.46
N GLY A 135 -36.19 -1.77 19.22
CA GLY A 135 -34.89 -2.39 19.33
C GLY A 135 -33.81 -1.58 18.64
N ILE A 136 -32.64 -2.18 18.51
CA ILE A 136 -31.46 -1.55 17.88
C ILE A 136 -30.97 -2.45 16.75
N ILE A 137 -30.76 -1.87 15.59
CA ILE A 137 -30.12 -2.51 14.44
C ILE A 137 -28.61 -2.18 14.51
N VAL A 138 -27.76 -3.20 14.44
CA VAL A 138 -26.32 -3.04 14.47
C VAL A 138 -25.71 -3.67 13.23
N LEU A 139 -24.86 -2.90 12.57
CA LEU A 139 -24.12 -3.29 11.38
C LEU A 139 -22.63 -3.17 11.65
N ASP A 140 -21.90 -4.28 11.57
CA ASP A 140 -20.45 -4.27 11.70
C ASP A 140 -19.79 -4.19 10.32
N VAL A 141 -18.79 -3.33 10.20
CA VAL A 141 -18.06 -3.08 8.97
C VAL A 141 -16.57 -3.29 9.16
N ASP A 142 -15.91 -3.80 8.14
CA ASP A 142 -14.46 -3.98 8.11
C ASP A 142 -13.77 -2.63 7.83
N LEU A 143 -12.92 -2.20 8.77
CA LEU A 143 -12.27 -0.89 8.69
C LEU A 143 -11.29 -0.77 7.51
N ALA A 144 -10.55 -1.81 7.21
CA ALA A 144 -9.58 -1.79 6.12
C ALA A 144 -10.30 -1.70 4.77
N THR A 145 -11.39 -2.48 4.62
CA THR A 145 -12.16 -2.53 3.38
C THR A 145 -12.93 -1.22 3.12
N ILE A 146 -13.47 -0.55 4.15
CA ILE A 146 -14.16 0.75 3.94
C ILE A 146 -13.18 1.84 3.54
N ILE A 147 -11.97 1.85 4.12
CA ILE A 147 -10.93 2.81 3.73
C ILE A 147 -10.51 2.56 2.28
N ASP A 148 -10.27 1.31 1.89
CA ASP A 148 -9.95 0.93 0.52
C ASP A 148 -11.07 1.29 -0.47
N PHE A 149 -12.33 1.20 -0.05
CA PHE A 149 -13.49 1.61 -0.83
C PHE A 149 -13.52 3.13 -1.06
N LEU A 150 -13.35 3.92 0.01
CA LEU A 150 -13.35 5.40 -0.06
C LEU A 150 -12.15 5.96 -0.84
N THR A 151 -11.00 5.31 -0.73
CA THR A 151 -9.76 5.72 -1.44
C THR A 151 -9.70 5.24 -2.89
N GLY A 152 -10.75 4.54 -3.38
CA GLY A 152 -10.80 4.03 -4.75
C GLY A 152 -9.90 2.82 -5.02
N ASN A 153 -9.32 2.23 -3.98
CA ASN A 153 -8.38 1.10 -4.07
C ASN A 153 -9.06 -0.25 -4.37
N SER A 154 -10.37 -0.34 -4.25
CA SER A 154 -11.09 -1.64 -4.33
C SER A 154 -10.94 -2.35 -5.67
N ARG A 155 -10.81 -1.63 -6.79
CA ARG A 155 -10.55 -2.22 -8.12
C ARG A 155 -9.11 -2.70 -8.28
N ARG A 156 -8.17 -2.07 -7.62
CA ARG A 156 -6.73 -2.39 -7.72
C ARG A 156 -6.36 -3.65 -6.95
N VAL A 157 -7.02 -3.93 -5.84
CA VAL A 157 -6.81 -5.14 -5.03
C VAL A 157 -6.97 -6.43 -5.85
N HIS A 158 -7.82 -6.42 -6.88
CA HIS A 158 -8.03 -7.58 -7.73
C HIS A 158 -6.87 -7.85 -8.71
N PHE A 159 -6.15 -6.81 -9.15
CA PHE A 159 -5.02 -6.91 -10.08
C PHE A 159 -3.65 -6.90 -9.39
N ASP A 160 -3.60 -6.53 -8.10
CA ASP A 160 -2.37 -6.45 -7.32
C ASP A 160 -1.51 -7.73 -7.35
N PRO A 161 -2.08 -8.97 -7.20
CA PRO A 161 -1.28 -10.19 -7.25
C PRO A 161 -0.62 -10.43 -8.62
N TYR A 162 -1.26 -10.04 -9.72
CA TYR A 162 -0.68 -10.17 -11.06
C TYR A 162 0.50 -9.23 -11.25
N PHE A 163 0.37 -7.97 -10.83
CA PHE A 163 1.46 -7.00 -10.90
C PHE A 163 2.63 -7.42 -10.01
N LYS A 164 2.37 -7.86 -8.79
CA LYS A 164 3.42 -8.38 -7.89
C LYS A 164 4.16 -9.58 -8.49
N THR A 165 3.46 -10.47 -9.16
CA THR A 165 4.08 -11.62 -9.84
C THR A 165 4.99 -11.15 -10.98
N ILE A 166 4.54 -10.21 -11.81
CA ILE A 166 5.34 -9.66 -12.91
C ILE A 166 6.59 -8.95 -12.37
N TYR A 167 6.43 -8.09 -11.36
CA TYR A 167 7.58 -7.40 -10.75
C TYR A 167 8.53 -8.38 -10.08
N SER A 168 8.05 -9.45 -9.44
CA SER A 168 8.92 -10.50 -8.88
C SER A 168 9.77 -11.19 -9.95
N ILE A 169 9.21 -11.47 -11.12
CA ILE A 169 9.95 -12.05 -12.24
C ILE A 169 11.03 -11.08 -12.74
N ILE A 170 10.72 -9.79 -12.86
CA ILE A 170 11.68 -8.75 -13.26
C ILE A 170 12.81 -8.64 -12.23
N VAL A 171 12.50 -8.67 -10.94
CA VAL A 171 13.48 -8.62 -9.86
C VAL A 171 14.43 -9.83 -9.89
N ILE A 172 13.88 -11.03 -10.13
CA ILE A 172 14.70 -12.25 -10.32
C ILE A 172 15.62 -12.07 -11.52
N GLY A 173 15.14 -11.47 -12.61
CA GLY A 173 15.97 -11.12 -13.76
C GLY A 173 17.13 -10.19 -13.40
N PHE A 174 16.87 -9.09 -12.66
CA PHE A 174 17.92 -8.18 -12.20
C PHE A 174 18.96 -8.89 -11.33
N PHE A 175 18.53 -9.70 -10.37
CA PHE A 175 19.48 -10.44 -9.51
C PHE A 175 20.28 -11.48 -10.30
N SER A 176 19.68 -12.14 -11.27
CA SER A 176 20.42 -13.11 -12.11
C SER A 176 21.48 -12.42 -12.97
N VAL A 177 21.19 -11.23 -13.53
CA VAL A 177 22.17 -10.43 -14.29
C VAL A 177 23.27 -9.90 -13.37
N ALA A 178 22.91 -9.41 -12.16
CA ALA A 178 23.91 -8.95 -11.19
C ALA A 178 24.86 -10.08 -10.76
N LEU A 179 24.35 -11.29 -10.53
CA LEU A 179 25.16 -12.48 -10.22
C LEU A 179 26.06 -12.89 -11.39
N LEU A 180 25.55 -12.81 -12.63
CA LEU A 180 26.34 -13.08 -13.83
C LEU A 180 27.51 -12.10 -13.93
N LEU A 181 27.26 -10.80 -13.76
CA LEU A 181 28.29 -9.76 -13.81
C LEU A 181 29.31 -9.93 -12.69
N LEU A 182 28.86 -10.29 -11.49
CA LEU A 182 29.76 -10.59 -10.37
C LEU A 182 30.66 -11.80 -10.68
N TYR A 183 30.11 -12.85 -11.28
CA TYR A 183 30.87 -14.00 -11.73
C TYR A 183 31.94 -13.60 -12.77
N LEU A 184 31.56 -12.76 -13.76
CA LEU A 184 32.51 -12.25 -14.75
C LEU A 184 33.60 -11.40 -14.12
N ALA A 185 33.27 -10.56 -13.15
CA ALA A 185 34.21 -9.76 -12.37
C ALA A 185 35.24 -10.65 -11.63
N ILE A 186 34.77 -11.72 -10.97
CA ILE A 186 35.64 -12.64 -10.27
C ILE A 186 36.58 -13.38 -11.25
N LYS A 187 36.04 -13.82 -12.39
CA LYS A 187 36.83 -14.48 -13.44
C LYS A 187 37.91 -13.54 -14.00
N GLU A 188 37.55 -12.31 -14.28
CA GLU A 188 38.52 -11.28 -14.77
C GLU A 188 39.56 -10.94 -13.72
N CYS A 189 39.16 -10.81 -12.46
CA CYS A 189 40.07 -10.62 -11.32
C CYS A 189 41.07 -11.75 -11.21
N TRP A 190 40.64 -12.98 -11.41
CA TRP A 190 41.58 -14.16 -11.44
C TRP A 190 42.56 -14.07 -12.59
N THR A 191 42.10 -13.65 -13.78
CA THR A 191 42.96 -13.44 -14.96
C THR A 191 44.02 -12.37 -14.71
N VAL A 192 43.61 -11.24 -14.11
CA VAL A 192 44.52 -10.16 -13.70
C VAL A 192 45.56 -10.68 -12.73
N LEU A 193 45.20 -11.47 -11.74
CA LEU A 193 46.13 -12.02 -10.77
C LEU A 193 47.15 -12.99 -11.43
N GLN A 194 46.71 -13.83 -12.34
CA GLN A 194 47.59 -14.74 -13.09
C GLN A 194 48.58 -13.97 -13.99
N THR A 195 48.13 -12.93 -14.69
CA THR A 195 49.03 -12.11 -15.55
C THR A 195 50.07 -11.33 -14.74
N LEU A 196 49.71 -10.87 -13.54
CA LEU A 196 50.62 -10.23 -12.60
C LEU A 196 51.72 -11.20 -12.11
N ILE A 197 51.31 -12.42 -11.75
CA ILE A 197 52.26 -13.47 -11.28
C ILE A 197 53.23 -13.89 -12.41
N ASN A 198 52.73 -13.92 -13.65
CA ASN A 198 53.54 -14.33 -14.83
C ASN A 198 54.40 -13.20 -15.39
N GLY A 199 54.42 -12.01 -14.75
CA GLY A 199 55.26 -10.87 -15.16
C GLY A 199 54.77 -10.14 -16.39
N HIS A 200 53.56 -10.38 -16.88
CA HIS A 200 52.94 -9.71 -18.01
C HIS A 200 51.83 -8.80 -17.48
N ALA A 201 52.15 -7.61 -17.02
CA ALA A 201 51.13 -6.67 -16.52
C ALA A 201 50.47 -5.91 -17.69
N ASP A 202 49.32 -6.36 -18.12
CA ASP A 202 48.46 -5.54 -18.96
C ASP A 202 47.74 -4.47 -18.08
N LYS A 203 48.05 -3.20 -18.31
CA LYS A 203 47.55 -2.05 -17.54
C LYS A 203 46.03 -1.86 -17.68
N LEU A 204 45.39 -2.49 -18.68
CA LEU A 204 43.98 -2.31 -18.99
C LEU A 204 43.05 -3.37 -18.33
N LEU A 205 43.57 -4.53 -18.01
CA LEU A 205 42.80 -5.63 -17.40
C LEU A 205 42.08 -5.25 -16.09
N PRO A 206 42.69 -4.52 -15.13
CA PRO A 206 42.01 -4.14 -13.89
C PRO A 206 40.77 -3.29 -14.10
N PHE A 207 40.70 -2.51 -15.18
CA PHE A 207 39.55 -1.68 -15.48
C PHE A 207 38.30 -2.51 -15.84
N GLY A 208 38.47 -3.65 -16.51
CA GLY A 208 37.39 -4.59 -16.78
C GLY A 208 36.73 -5.09 -15.51
N VAL A 209 37.51 -5.42 -14.48
CA VAL A 209 36.99 -5.84 -13.19
C VAL A 209 36.14 -4.74 -12.55
N VAL A 210 36.60 -3.49 -12.58
CA VAL A 210 35.86 -2.34 -12.02
C VAL A 210 34.54 -2.13 -12.76
N ILE A 211 34.51 -2.24 -14.09
CA ILE A 211 33.28 -2.11 -14.90
C ILE A 211 32.26 -3.17 -14.46
N TYR A 212 32.65 -4.44 -14.41
CA TYR A 212 31.72 -5.51 -14.05
C TYR A 212 31.20 -5.37 -12.62
N LEU A 213 32.04 -4.98 -11.65
CA LEU A 213 31.63 -4.78 -10.26
C LEU A 213 30.66 -3.61 -10.10
N THR A 214 30.96 -2.47 -10.75
CA THR A 214 30.09 -1.29 -10.63
C THR A 214 28.76 -1.48 -11.31
N LEU A 215 28.74 -2.15 -12.48
CA LEU A 215 27.52 -2.49 -13.18
C LEU A 215 26.69 -3.53 -12.40
N ALA A 216 27.36 -4.54 -11.80
CA ALA A 216 26.70 -5.50 -10.93
C ALA A 216 26.02 -4.83 -9.73
N LEU A 217 26.74 -3.89 -9.07
CA LEU A 217 26.20 -3.14 -7.94
C LEU A 217 25.00 -2.29 -8.37
N ALA A 218 25.10 -1.54 -9.49
CA ALA A 218 24.01 -0.71 -9.98
C ALA A 218 22.74 -1.53 -10.29
N ILE A 219 22.89 -2.70 -10.95
CA ILE A 219 21.77 -3.58 -11.28
C ILE A 219 21.19 -4.24 -10.01
N PHE A 220 22.05 -4.61 -9.05
CA PHE A 220 21.61 -5.13 -7.77
C PHE A 220 20.78 -4.11 -6.98
N ASP A 221 21.24 -2.86 -6.90
CA ASP A 221 20.52 -1.79 -6.22
C ASP A 221 19.17 -1.48 -6.90
N LEU A 222 19.12 -1.58 -8.23
CA LEU A 222 17.89 -1.45 -8.99
C LEU A 222 16.90 -2.57 -8.65
N GLY A 223 17.35 -3.83 -8.67
CA GLY A 223 16.56 -5.00 -8.30
C GLY A 223 16.06 -4.91 -6.86
N LYS A 224 16.93 -4.54 -5.92
CA LYS A 224 16.58 -4.32 -4.52
C LYS A 224 15.51 -3.24 -4.35
N THR A 225 15.66 -2.10 -5.00
CA THR A 225 14.69 -1.00 -4.93
C THR A 225 13.33 -1.42 -5.50
N THR A 226 13.33 -2.11 -6.65
CA THR A 226 12.09 -2.62 -7.26
C THR A 226 11.42 -3.66 -6.36
N LEU A 227 12.17 -4.54 -5.71
CA LEU A 227 11.66 -5.52 -4.75
C LEU A 227 11.00 -4.81 -3.55
N GLU A 228 11.69 -3.87 -2.96
CA GLU A 228 11.20 -3.15 -1.78
C GLU A 228 9.93 -2.35 -2.09
N GLU A 229 9.89 -1.62 -3.20
CA GLU A 229 8.81 -0.67 -3.47
C GLU A 229 7.61 -1.27 -4.21
N GLU A 230 7.81 -2.23 -5.11
CA GLU A 230 6.72 -2.78 -5.92
C GLU A 230 6.20 -4.14 -5.41
N VAL A 231 7.03 -4.89 -4.67
CA VAL A 231 6.66 -6.23 -4.18
C VAL A 231 6.37 -6.24 -2.68
N LEU A 232 7.26 -5.65 -1.86
CA LEU A 232 7.18 -5.71 -0.40
C LEU A 232 6.35 -4.58 0.20
N LEU A 233 6.47 -3.36 -0.31
CA LEU A 233 5.71 -2.23 0.23
C LEU A 233 4.29 -2.20 -0.35
N TYR A 234 3.30 -2.10 0.54
CA TYR A 234 1.92 -1.79 0.15
C TYR A 234 1.87 -0.34 -0.33
N LYS A 235 1.67 -0.14 -1.63
CA LYS A 235 1.73 1.18 -2.26
C LYS A 235 0.53 2.02 -1.85
N ASP A 236 0.75 2.95 -0.96
CA ASP A 236 -0.22 3.98 -0.60
C ASP A 236 -0.29 5.02 -1.73
N ILE A 237 -1.42 5.06 -2.46
CA ILE A 237 -1.61 5.96 -3.63
C ILE A 237 -1.46 7.43 -3.25
N LEU A 238 -1.74 7.79 -2.01
CA LEU A 238 -1.66 9.17 -1.51
C LEU A 238 -0.24 9.60 -1.10
N ARG A 239 0.73 8.67 -1.03
CA ARG A 239 2.13 8.99 -0.70
C ARG A 239 2.94 9.24 -1.97
N HIS A 240 2.83 10.43 -2.54
CA HIS A 240 3.67 10.91 -3.66
C HIS A 240 5.19 10.82 -3.37
N SER A 241 5.59 10.79 -2.10
CA SER A 241 6.99 10.68 -1.69
C SER A 241 7.67 9.34 -2.05
N SER A 242 6.91 8.22 -2.11
CA SER A 242 7.44 6.90 -2.45
C SER A 242 7.89 6.85 -3.92
N THR A 243 7.03 7.26 -4.84
CA THR A 243 7.32 7.25 -6.29
C THR A 243 8.53 8.14 -6.62
N ARG A 244 8.66 9.30 -5.97
CA ARG A 244 9.80 10.19 -6.15
C ARG A 244 11.12 9.54 -5.71
N ARG A 245 11.12 8.84 -4.58
CA ARG A 245 12.30 8.14 -4.06
C ARG A 245 12.78 7.06 -5.03
N THR A 246 11.87 6.27 -5.60
CA THR A 246 12.19 5.25 -6.60
C THR A 246 12.82 5.86 -7.84
N ILE A 247 12.19 6.87 -8.43
CA ILE A 247 12.70 7.55 -9.62
C ILE A 247 14.08 8.13 -9.36
N THR A 248 14.29 8.79 -8.21
CA THR A 248 15.58 9.38 -7.85
C THR A 248 16.67 8.30 -7.74
N ARG A 249 16.41 7.16 -7.11
CA ARG A 249 17.38 6.06 -7.01
C ARG A 249 17.70 5.45 -8.37
N PHE A 250 16.69 5.27 -9.22
CA PHE A 250 16.88 4.78 -10.59
C PHE A 250 17.79 5.68 -11.41
N ILE A 251 17.49 6.97 -11.42
CA ILE A 251 18.30 7.95 -12.16
C ILE A 251 19.71 8.05 -11.58
N ALA A 252 19.85 8.01 -10.24
CA ALA A 252 21.15 8.02 -9.58
C ALA A 252 22.02 6.82 -9.98
N ALA A 253 21.45 5.60 -10.02
CA ALA A 253 22.17 4.41 -10.44
C ALA A 253 22.63 4.51 -11.91
N ILE A 254 21.79 5.06 -12.80
CA ILE A 254 22.16 5.30 -14.21
C ILE A 254 23.30 6.32 -14.31
N ILE A 255 23.21 7.45 -13.59
CA ILE A 255 24.24 8.50 -13.61
C ILE A 255 25.58 7.95 -13.14
N ILE A 256 25.59 7.19 -12.05
CA ILE A 256 26.81 6.57 -11.51
C ILE A 256 27.43 5.62 -12.55
N SER A 257 26.64 4.74 -13.14
CA SER A 257 27.09 3.76 -14.13
C SER A 257 27.71 4.46 -15.35
N VAL A 258 26.99 5.44 -15.92
CA VAL A 258 27.44 6.21 -17.10
C VAL A 258 28.69 7.04 -16.78
N SER A 259 28.79 7.62 -15.58
CA SER A 259 29.95 8.40 -15.17
C SER A 259 31.20 7.53 -15.04
N ILE A 260 31.07 6.33 -14.49
CA ILE A 260 32.17 5.37 -14.37
C ILE A 260 32.63 4.92 -15.75
N GLU A 261 31.70 4.60 -16.66
CA GLU A 261 32.04 4.20 -18.03
C GLU A 261 32.79 5.31 -18.77
N ALA A 262 32.34 6.55 -18.63
CA ALA A 262 33.03 7.70 -19.23
C ALA A 262 34.46 7.89 -18.69
N LEU A 263 34.65 7.79 -17.37
CA LEU A 263 35.98 7.87 -16.76
C LEU A 263 36.90 6.76 -17.24
N LEU A 264 36.38 5.53 -17.33
CA LEU A 264 37.13 4.36 -17.83
C LEU A 264 37.55 4.58 -19.30
N MET A 265 36.65 5.15 -20.12
CA MET A 265 36.96 5.49 -21.52
C MET A 265 38.08 6.53 -21.63
N ILE A 266 38.10 7.54 -20.76
CA ILE A 266 39.18 8.52 -20.67
C ILE A 266 40.50 7.85 -20.27
N PHE A 267 40.49 7.02 -19.21
CA PHE A 267 41.68 6.32 -18.76
C PHE A 267 42.22 5.37 -19.83
N LYS A 268 41.35 4.62 -20.50
CA LYS A 268 41.74 3.74 -21.60
C LYS A 268 42.36 4.50 -22.75
N SER A 269 41.80 5.63 -23.15
CA SER A 269 42.32 6.48 -24.20
C SER A 269 43.67 7.12 -23.83
N ALA A 270 43.82 7.54 -22.56
CA ALA A 270 45.09 8.09 -22.06
C ALA A 270 46.23 7.05 -22.01
N LEU A 271 45.90 5.79 -21.72
CA LEU A 271 46.88 4.71 -21.65
C LEU A 271 47.28 4.15 -23.04
N GLN A 272 46.37 4.23 -24.02
CA GLN A 272 46.59 3.73 -25.39
C GLN A 272 47.19 4.78 -26.34
N GLU A 273 47.38 6.03 -25.88
CA GLU A 273 47.84 7.17 -26.71
C GLU A 273 46.97 7.43 -27.96
N SER A 274 45.76 6.82 -28.00
CA SER A 274 44.81 6.99 -29.09
C SER A 274 43.73 8.00 -28.67
N GLY A 275 43.76 9.18 -29.30
CA GLY A 275 42.81 10.27 -28.99
C GLY A 275 41.39 10.06 -29.48
N GLU A 276 41.11 8.98 -30.20
CA GLU A 276 39.78 8.75 -30.87
C GLU A 276 38.61 8.66 -29.92
N ASN A 277 38.81 8.13 -28.71
CA ASN A 277 37.72 7.88 -27.77
C ASN A 277 37.48 9.02 -26.75
N ILE A 278 38.37 10.04 -26.72
CA ILE A 278 38.25 11.11 -25.74
C ILE A 278 37.01 11.98 -26.00
N ILE A 279 36.72 12.28 -27.25
CA ILE A 279 35.54 13.10 -27.63
C ILE A 279 34.25 12.39 -27.22
N GLN A 280 34.17 11.07 -27.40
CA GLN A 280 33.01 10.29 -27.01
C GLN A 280 32.85 10.29 -25.48
N ALA A 281 33.92 10.11 -24.72
CA ALA A 281 33.91 10.16 -23.27
C ALA A 281 33.45 11.54 -22.73
N VAL A 282 33.88 12.65 -23.37
CA VAL A 282 33.45 14.01 -23.02
C VAL A 282 31.92 14.16 -23.23
N TRP A 283 31.36 13.64 -24.32
CA TRP A 283 29.92 13.68 -24.56
C TRP A 283 29.13 12.84 -23.52
N ILE A 284 29.67 11.72 -23.11
CA ILE A 284 29.04 10.86 -22.09
C ILE A 284 29.05 11.56 -20.71
N ILE A 285 30.17 12.22 -20.33
CA ILE A 285 30.25 13.01 -19.08
C ILE A 285 29.28 14.20 -19.12
N LEU A 286 29.18 14.89 -20.25
CA LEU A 286 28.23 15.99 -20.44
C LEU A 286 26.78 15.49 -20.29
N ALA A 287 26.45 14.34 -20.88
CA ALA A 287 25.14 13.73 -20.75
C ALA A 287 24.84 13.32 -19.28
N ALA A 288 25.82 12.75 -18.58
CA ALA A 288 25.68 12.40 -17.15
C ALA A 288 25.46 13.66 -16.28
N GLY A 289 26.24 14.75 -16.56
CA GLY A 289 26.06 16.02 -15.88
C GLY A 289 24.70 16.67 -16.14
N PHE A 290 24.17 16.55 -17.35
CA PHE A 290 22.84 17.03 -17.68
C PHE A 290 21.75 16.22 -16.98
N LEU A 291 21.86 14.89 -16.93
CA LEU A 291 20.95 14.02 -16.16
C LEU A 291 20.97 14.37 -14.66
N LEU A 292 22.15 14.64 -14.09
CA LEU A 292 22.29 15.07 -12.70
C LEU A 292 21.54 16.39 -12.44
N LEU A 293 21.68 17.34 -13.36
CA LEU A 293 21.00 18.65 -13.27
C LEU A 293 19.48 18.48 -13.37
N CYS A 294 19.00 17.67 -14.31
CA CYS A 294 17.56 17.33 -14.41
C CYS A 294 17.05 16.67 -13.14
N MET A 295 17.81 15.73 -12.56
CA MET A 295 17.46 15.08 -11.30
C MET A 295 17.40 16.09 -10.15
N ALA A 296 18.36 17.00 -10.04
CA ALA A 296 18.38 18.03 -9.00
C ALA A 296 17.16 18.95 -9.08
N ILE A 297 16.79 19.39 -10.29
CA ILE A 297 15.58 20.20 -10.53
C ILE A 297 14.32 19.40 -10.16
N TYR A 298 14.23 18.14 -10.57
CA TYR A 298 13.09 17.27 -10.25
C TYR A 298 12.89 17.09 -8.73
N VAL A 299 13.97 16.83 -8.00
CA VAL A 299 13.96 16.67 -6.54
C VAL A 299 13.57 17.98 -5.85
N TYR A 300 14.13 19.12 -6.30
CA TYR A 300 13.83 20.44 -5.75
C TYR A 300 12.37 20.83 -5.94
N LEU A 301 11.84 20.71 -7.17
CA LEU A 301 10.44 21.02 -7.46
C LEU A 301 9.48 20.11 -6.71
N GLY A 302 9.79 18.81 -6.64
CA GLY A 302 8.99 17.84 -5.91
C GLY A 302 8.96 18.12 -4.40
N SER A 303 10.09 18.51 -3.80
CA SER A 303 10.14 18.90 -2.37
C SER A 303 9.32 20.16 -2.10
N LYS A 304 9.42 21.16 -2.98
CA LYS A 304 8.66 22.43 -2.84
C LYS A 304 7.13 22.20 -2.98
N ALA A 305 6.71 21.32 -3.88
CA ALA A 305 5.30 20.95 -4.04
C ALA A 305 4.76 20.25 -2.79
N GLU A 306 5.53 19.36 -2.17
CA GLU A 306 5.13 18.64 -0.96
C GLU A 306 4.94 19.59 0.25
N VAL A 307 5.86 20.55 0.43
CA VAL A 307 5.74 21.59 1.48
C VAL A 307 4.51 22.47 1.24
N ALA A 308 4.22 22.85 -0.01
CA ALA A 308 3.04 23.63 -0.34
C ALA A 308 1.72 22.90 -0.03
N LEU A 309 1.66 21.59 -0.29
CA LEU A 309 0.50 20.74 0.03
C LEU A 309 0.31 20.57 1.55
N MET A 310 1.39 20.40 2.31
CA MET A 310 1.34 20.33 3.78
C MET A 310 0.82 21.64 4.39
N ASN A 311 1.27 22.79 3.90
CA ASN A 311 0.80 24.10 4.36
C ASN A 311 -0.67 24.35 4.04
N GLN A 312 -1.17 23.88 2.89
CA GLN A 312 -2.59 23.97 2.55
C GLN A 312 -3.47 23.08 3.46
N LYS A 313 -2.96 21.92 3.88
CA LYS A 313 -3.66 21.01 4.80
C LYS A 313 -3.77 21.64 6.20
N ASN A 314 -2.68 22.18 6.73
CA ASN A 314 -2.68 22.88 8.04
C ASN A 314 -3.61 24.12 8.09
N ASN A 315 -3.75 24.85 6.97
CA ASN A 315 -4.66 26.00 6.90
C ASN A 315 -6.16 25.62 6.75
N LYS A 316 -6.47 24.36 6.44
CA LYS A 316 -7.87 23.88 6.39
C LYS A 316 -8.34 23.27 7.71
N ASP A 317 -7.40 22.94 8.59
CA ASP A 317 -7.67 22.37 9.92
C ASP A 317 -7.70 23.43 11.04
N LEU A 318 -7.50 24.72 10.70
CA LEU A 318 -7.72 25.93 11.51
C LEU A 318 -9.01 26.63 11.12
#